data_a27418101bc9af16bb8d5246a3d20012
#
_entry.id   a27418101bc9af16bb8d5246a3d20012
#
_cell.length_a   1.000
_cell.length_b   1.000
_cell.length_c   1.000
_cell.angle_alpha   90.00
_cell.angle_beta   90.00
_cell.angle_gamma   90.00
#
_symmetry.space_group_name_H-M   'P 1'
#
loop_
_entity.id
_entity.type
_entity.pdbx_description
1 polymer ?
#
loop_
_entity_poly.entity_id
_entity_poly.type
_entity_poly.pdbx_seq_one_letter_code
_entity_poly.pdbx_strand_id
1 'polypeptide(L)'
;FITLIFSSIVASIGNSIALEDREKNLSDLYHFSYLNLWIIGWCSCCLICIFQSFMKIWMGPERLFPISIVIALVVCFYVSQMRKVVQTYKDAIGIWWEDKYKPLVGGIVNLVFNIILVKKMGTIGVVISTLISYLIIEFPWETHILFDKYFKTSEKNYYIKIMKMSLYNLVSVVVTYTVCNYLPEGYMGIVLKLLCCVVCYNIFMIVLSKKSESFTWAKAFMMKALKNIGITMH
;
A
#
# COMPACT_ATOMS: atom_id res chain seq x y z
N PHE A 1 -11.88 -4.69 3.63
CA PHE A 1 -11.95 -3.30 4.07
C PHE A 1 -11.30 -2.34 3.07
N ILE A 2 -10.01 -2.52 2.74
CA ILE A 2 -9.30 -1.68 1.75
C ILE A 2 -10.04 -1.68 0.40
N THR A 3 -10.50 -2.84 -0.08
CA THR A 3 -11.25 -2.98 -1.32
C THR A 3 -12.56 -2.17 -1.32
N LEU A 4 -13.26 -2.09 -0.19
CA LEU A 4 -14.49 -1.29 -0.06
C LEU A 4 -14.22 0.22 -0.15
N ILE A 5 -13.13 0.70 0.45
CA ILE A 5 -12.71 2.10 0.33
C ILE A 5 -12.38 2.39 -1.14
N PHE A 6 -11.63 1.50 -1.78
CA PHE A 6 -11.24 1.68 -3.18
C PHE A 6 -12.39 1.57 -4.17
N SER A 7 -13.44 0.78 -3.91
CA SER A 7 -14.61 0.71 -4.81
C SER A 7 -15.31 2.07 -4.95
N SER A 8 -15.36 2.86 -3.89
CA SER A 8 -15.90 4.22 -3.93
C SER A 8 -15.01 5.17 -4.75
N ILE A 9 -13.70 4.98 -4.68
CA ILE A 9 -12.71 5.76 -5.42
C ILE A 9 -12.72 5.38 -6.91
N VAL A 10 -12.94 4.10 -7.25
CA VAL A 10 -13.02 3.62 -8.65
C VAL A 10 -14.08 4.37 -9.44
N ALA A 11 -15.27 4.54 -8.88
CA ALA A 11 -16.34 5.29 -9.52
C ALA A 11 -15.94 6.77 -9.76
N SER A 12 -15.28 7.38 -8.78
CA SER A 12 -14.76 8.75 -8.90
C SER A 12 -13.66 8.87 -9.96
N ILE A 13 -12.75 7.91 -10.02
CA ILE A 13 -11.68 7.84 -11.04
C ILE A 13 -12.30 7.68 -12.43
N GLY A 14 -13.26 6.75 -12.60
CA GLY A 14 -13.94 6.55 -13.88
C GLY A 14 -14.63 7.81 -14.39
N ASN A 15 -15.31 8.52 -13.50
CA ASN A 15 -15.97 9.79 -13.83
C ASN A 15 -14.94 10.89 -14.17
N SER A 16 -13.84 10.98 -13.43
CA SER A 16 -12.76 11.94 -13.69
C SER A 16 -12.09 11.68 -15.06
N ILE A 17 -11.86 10.43 -15.41
CA ILE A 17 -11.28 10.06 -16.72
C ILE A 17 -12.20 10.47 -17.89
N ALA A 18 -13.51 10.40 -17.69
CA ALA A 18 -14.49 10.72 -18.73
C ALA A 18 -14.71 12.25 -18.90
N LEU A 19 -14.57 13.03 -17.82
CA LEU A 19 -14.98 14.43 -17.80
C LEU A 19 -13.82 15.43 -17.69
N GLU A 20 -12.66 15.01 -17.17
CA GLU A 20 -11.56 15.89 -16.83
C GLU A 20 -10.36 15.69 -17.77
N ASP A 21 -9.51 16.71 -17.84
CA ASP A 21 -8.29 16.68 -18.65
C ASP A 21 -7.23 15.71 -18.10
N ARG A 22 -6.30 15.30 -18.97
CA ARG A 22 -5.20 14.37 -18.60
C ARG A 22 -4.31 14.93 -17.49
N GLU A 23 -4.06 16.23 -17.45
CA GLU A 23 -3.27 16.88 -16.40
C GLU A 23 -3.95 16.77 -15.04
N LYS A 24 -5.27 17.00 -15.00
CA LYS A 24 -6.07 16.84 -13.79
C LYS A 24 -6.06 15.38 -13.32
N ASN A 25 -6.27 14.43 -14.24
CA ASN A 25 -6.21 13.00 -13.95
C ASN A 25 -4.82 12.57 -13.45
N LEU A 26 -3.74 13.14 -13.96
CA LEU A 26 -2.39 12.89 -13.47
C LEU A 26 -2.20 13.41 -12.04
N SER A 27 -2.70 14.61 -11.75
CA SER A 27 -2.68 15.16 -10.38
C SER A 27 -3.48 14.27 -9.42
N ASP A 28 -4.65 13.82 -9.83
CA ASP A 28 -5.50 12.92 -9.02
C ASP A 28 -4.85 11.54 -8.82
N LEU A 29 -4.13 11.00 -9.82
CA LEU A 29 -3.32 9.79 -9.65
C LEU A 29 -2.30 9.95 -8.50
N TYR A 30 -1.60 11.08 -8.44
CA TYR A 30 -0.66 11.35 -7.34
C TYR A 30 -1.36 11.44 -5.98
N HIS A 31 -2.50 12.09 -5.92
CA HIS A 31 -3.26 12.28 -4.68
C HIS A 31 -3.86 10.97 -4.18
N PHE A 32 -4.46 10.17 -5.06
CA PHE A 32 -5.00 8.86 -4.69
C PHE A 32 -3.88 7.87 -4.32
N SER A 33 -2.75 7.92 -5.03
CA SER A 33 -1.57 7.11 -4.65
C SER A 33 -1.04 7.49 -3.27
N TYR A 34 -1.04 8.77 -2.93
CA TYR A 34 -0.66 9.25 -1.60
C TYR A 34 -1.60 8.69 -0.51
N LEU A 35 -2.92 8.80 -0.69
CA LEU A 35 -3.91 8.27 0.26
C LEU A 35 -3.78 6.74 0.40
N ASN A 36 -3.65 6.04 -0.73
CA ASN A 36 -3.45 4.59 -0.73
C ASN A 36 -2.23 4.20 0.09
N LEU A 37 -1.07 4.83 -0.17
CA LEU A 37 0.18 4.54 0.54
C LEU A 37 0.08 4.84 2.04
N TRP A 38 -0.66 5.87 2.43
CA TRP A 38 -0.90 6.14 3.85
C TRP A 38 -1.70 5.03 4.51
N ILE A 39 -2.83 4.62 3.88
CA ILE A 39 -3.71 3.58 4.41
C ILE A 39 -3.00 2.23 4.49
N ILE A 40 -2.34 1.79 3.41
CA ILE A 40 -1.64 0.51 3.39
C ILE A 40 -0.43 0.48 4.32
N GLY A 41 0.26 1.60 4.48
CA GLY A 41 1.35 1.74 5.45
C GLY A 41 0.85 1.59 6.88
N TRP A 42 -0.29 2.23 7.21
CA TRP A 42 -0.95 2.04 8.52
C TRP A 42 -1.39 0.60 8.74
N CYS A 43 -2.04 -0.03 7.76
CA CYS A 43 -2.41 -1.45 7.85
C CYS A 43 -1.18 -2.35 8.03
N SER A 44 -0.08 -2.08 7.31
CA SER A 44 1.18 -2.80 7.45
C SER A 44 1.79 -2.63 8.85
N CYS A 45 1.70 -1.42 9.41
CA CYS A 45 2.12 -1.15 10.78
C CYS A 45 1.32 -1.98 11.79
N CYS A 46 -0.01 -1.99 11.67
CA CYS A 46 -0.87 -2.81 12.52
C CYS A 46 -0.54 -4.30 12.39
N LEU A 47 -0.34 -4.79 11.17
CA LEU A 47 0.01 -6.19 10.94
C LEU A 47 1.35 -6.55 11.62
N ILE A 48 2.40 -5.74 11.46
CA ILE A 48 3.70 -6.02 12.09
C ILE A 48 3.62 -5.98 13.61
N CYS A 49 2.93 -4.99 14.19
CA CYS A 49 2.88 -4.79 15.64
C CYS A 49 1.97 -5.79 16.36
N ILE A 50 0.90 -6.24 15.72
CA ILE A 50 -0.17 -6.99 16.39
C ILE A 50 -0.14 -8.48 16.04
N PHE A 51 0.33 -8.86 14.84
CA PHE A 51 0.20 -10.21 14.31
C PHE A 51 0.70 -11.29 15.28
N GLN A 52 1.92 -11.15 15.79
CA GLN A 52 2.50 -12.15 16.68
C GLN A 52 1.74 -12.27 18.02
N SER A 53 1.36 -11.14 18.61
CA SER A 53 0.58 -11.12 19.86
C SER A 53 -0.79 -11.74 19.68
N PHE A 54 -1.44 -11.47 18.54
CA PHE A 54 -2.74 -12.04 18.20
C PHE A 54 -2.65 -13.55 17.96
N MET A 55 -1.69 -14.00 17.14
CA MET A 55 -1.50 -15.41 16.83
C MET A 55 -1.14 -16.24 18.07
N LYS A 56 -0.35 -15.68 18.98
CA LYS A 56 -0.01 -16.31 20.28
C LYS A 56 -1.26 -16.61 21.11
N ILE A 57 -2.25 -15.71 21.12
CA ILE A 57 -3.51 -15.89 21.86
C ILE A 57 -4.43 -16.86 21.14
N TRP A 58 -4.50 -16.76 19.80
CA TRP A 58 -5.47 -17.54 19.00
C TRP A 58 -5.03 -18.97 18.76
N MET A 59 -3.77 -19.20 18.37
CA MET A 59 -3.27 -20.52 17.97
C MET A 59 -2.26 -21.13 18.95
N GLY A 60 -1.82 -20.36 19.92
CA GLY A 60 -0.78 -20.76 20.89
C GLY A 60 0.64 -20.48 20.42
N PRO A 61 1.61 -20.43 21.37
CA PRO A 61 2.98 -20.02 21.09
C PRO A 61 3.76 -20.98 20.16
N GLU A 62 3.36 -22.24 20.10
CA GLU A 62 4.05 -23.29 19.32
C GLU A 62 3.80 -23.17 17.80
N ARG A 63 2.80 -22.39 17.39
CA ARG A 63 2.38 -22.25 15.98
C ARG A 63 2.71 -20.88 15.39
N LEU A 64 3.61 -20.15 16.02
CA LEU A 64 4.01 -18.83 15.54
C LEU A 64 4.98 -18.94 14.36
N PHE A 65 4.73 -18.17 13.33
CA PHE A 65 5.72 -17.99 12.27
C PHE A 65 6.92 -17.17 12.81
N PRO A 66 8.14 -17.48 12.36
CA PRO A 66 9.27 -16.58 12.55
C PRO A 66 8.95 -15.16 12.09
N ILE A 67 9.41 -14.15 12.83
CA ILE A 67 9.12 -12.74 12.52
C ILE A 67 9.55 -12.36 11.07
N SER A 68 10.61 -13.00 10.55
CA SER A 68 11.07 -12.81 9.18
C SER A 68 10.00 -13.16 8.13
N ILE A 69 9.22 -14.23 8.36
CA ILE A 69 8.10 -14.60 7.48
C ILE A 69 7.00 -13.54 7.56
N VAL A 70 6.67 -13.09 8.77
CA VAL A 70 5.65 -12.05 8.97
C VAL A 70 6.04 -10.76 8.24
N ILE A 71 7.29 -10.31 8.40
CA ILE A 71 7.81 -9.14 7.71
C ILE A 71 7.72 -9.32 6.18
N ALA A 72 8.16 -10.48 5.66
CA ALA A 72 8.09 -10.76 4.23
C ALA A 72 6.65 -10.70 3.69
N LEU A 73 5.70 -11.28 4.41
CA LEU A 73 4.27 -11.24 4.06
C LEU A 73 3.72 -9.81 4.08
N VAL A 74 4.08 -9.02 5.09
CA VAL A 74 3.62 -7.62 5.18
C VAL A 74 4.23 -6.76 4.08
N VAL A 75 5.50 -6.96 3.72
CA VAL A 75 6.13 -6.27 2.59
C VAL A 75 5.46 -6.68 1.27
N CYS A 76 5.16 -7.96 1.09
CA CYS A 76 4.43 -8.45 -0.09
C CYS A 76 3.01 -7.83 -0.17
N PHE A 77 2.29 -7.78 0.95
CA PHE A 77 1.02 -7.07 1.05
C PHE A 77 1.16 -5.59 0.67
N TYR A 78 2.14 -4.88 1.24
CA TYR A 78 2.38 -3.47 0.96
C TYR A 78 2.61 -3.22 -0.54
N VAL A 79 3.52 -3.96 -1.16
CA VAL A 79 3.83 -3.82 -2.60
C VAL A 79 2.62 -4.19 -3.47
N SER A 80 1.90 -5.25 -3.13
CA SER A 80 0.67 -5.64 -3.83
C SER A 80 -0.38 -4.53 -3.81
N GLN A 81 -0.62 -3.92 -2.65
CA GLN A 81 -1.62 -2.87 -2.51
C GLN A 81 -1.14 -1.51 -3.06
N MET A 82 0.16 -1.24 -3.07
CA MET A 82 0.74 -0.03 -3.67
C MET A 82 0.36 0.12 -5.15
N ARG A 83 0.27 -0.98 -5.87
CA ARG A 83 -0.06 -1.02 -7.31
C ARG A 83 -1.54 -0.73 -7.62
N LYS A 84 -2.44 -0.86 -6.63
CA LYS A 84 -3.90 -0.81 -6.85
C LYS A 84 -4.38 0.46 -7.55
N VAL A 85 -3.80 1.60 -7.24
CA VAL A 85 -4.22 2.87 -7.86
C VAL A 85 -3.91 2.88 -9.35
N VAL A 86 -2.68 2.47 -9.74
CA VAL A 86 -2.28 2.36 -11.15
C VAL A 86 -3.17 1.36 -11.89
N GLN A 87 -3.45 0.20 -11.29
CA GLN A 87 -4.36 -0.81 -11.85
C GLN A 87 -5.75 -0.21 -12.07
N THR A 88 -6.29 0.50 -11.08
CA THR A 88 -7.62 1.12 -11.17
C THR A 88 -7.70 2.13 -12.32
N TYR A 89 -6.68 3.00 -12.47
CA TYR A 89 -6.63 3.93 -13.60
C TYR A 89 -6.55 3.20 -14.94
N LYS A 90 -5.68 2.21 -15.05
CA LYS A 90 -5.53 1.40 -16.26
C LYS A 90 -6.84 0.70 -16.64
N ASP A 91 -7.51 0.12 -15.65
CA ASP A 91 -8.77 -0.59 -15.83
C ASP A 91 -9.91 0.37 -16.25
N ALA A 92 -9.99 1.55 -15.65
CA ALA A 92 -10.97 2.56 -15.97
C ALA A 92 -10.78 3.18 -17.38
N ILE A 93 -9.52 3.24 -17.85
CA ILE A 93 -9.20 3.72 -19.22
C ILE A 93 -9.42 2.61 -20.26
N GLY A 94 -9.46 1.34 -19.86
CA GLY A 94 -9.65 0.21 -20.76
C GLY A 94 -8.38 -0.24 -21.49
N ILE A 95 -7.20 0.01 -20.93
CA ILE A 95 -5.90 -0.42 -21.50
C ILE A 95 -5.63 -1.88 -21.16
N TRP A 96 -6.37 -2.79 -21.80
CA TRP A 96 -6.28 -4.24 -21.55
C TRP A 96 -5.38 -4.97 -22.56
N TRP A 97 -5.41 -4.50 -23.79
CA TRP A 97 -4.70 -5.16 -24.89
C TRP A 97 -3.18 -5.06 -24.76
N GLU A 98 -2.70 -3.92 -24.33
CA GLU A 98 -1.29 -3.63 -24.12
C GLU A 98 -0.72 -4.40 -22.91
N ASP A 99 -1.59 -4.78 -21.99
CA ASP A 99 -1.24 -5.46 -20.72
C ASP A 99 -1.39 -7.00 -20.81
N LYS A 100 -1.85 -7.55 -21.92
CA LYS A 100 -2.21 -8.96 -22.06
C LYS A 100 -1.09 -9.96 -21.75
N TYR A 101 0.16 -9.59 -21.98
CA TYR A 101 1.31 -10.46 -21.74
C TYR A 101 1.89 -10.33 -20.31
N LYS A 102 1.55 -9.29 -19.59
CA LYS A 102 2.06 -9.06 -18.23
C LYS A 102 1.79 -10.23 -17.27
N PRO A 103 0.56 -10.79 -17.18
CA PRO A 103 0.30 -11.90 -16.27
C PRO A 103 1.13 -13.15 -16.62
N LEU A 104 1.34 -13.41 -17.92
CA LEU A 104 2.17 -14.53 -18.36
C LEU A 104 3.64 -14.33 -17.97
N VAL A 105 4.21 -13.17 -18.27
CA VAL A 105 5.61 -12.85 -17.95
C VAL A 105 5.82 -12.83 -16.43
N GLY A 106 4.93 -12.17 -15.70
CA GLY A 106 4.96 -12.12 -14.22
C GLY A 106 4.84 -13.51 -13.60
N GLY A 107 3.93 -14.36 -14.14
CA GLY A 107 3.77 -15.75 -13.69
C GLY A 107 5.00 -16.62 -13.95
N ILE A 108 5.63 -16.50 -15.13
CA ILE A 108 6.86 -17.23 -15.46
C ILE A 108 8.01 -16.78 -14.53
N VAL A 109 8.21 -15.49 -14.34
CA VAL A 109 9.24 -14.96 -13.45
C VAL A 109 9.00 -15.42 -12.01
N ASN A 110 7.76 -15.32 -11.51
CA ASN A 110 7.40 -15.83 -10.19
C ASN A 110 7.72 -17.33 -10.05
N LEU A 111 7.33 -18.15 -11.02
CA LEU A 111 7.58 -19.59 -11.00
C LEU A 111 9.07 -19.92 -10.98
N VAL A 112 9.87 -19.28 -11.84
CA VAL A 112 11.32 -19.51 -11.90
C VAL A 112 11.99 -19.18 -10.57
N PHE A 113 11.72 -17.97 -10.03
CA PHE A 113 12.27 -17.58 -8.73
C PHE A 113 11.75 -18.46 -7.59
N ASN A 114 10.50 -18.93 -7.66
CA ASN A 114 9.92 -19.81 -6.67
C ASN A 114 10.67 -21.14 -6.61
N ILE A 115 10.93 -21.78 -7.76
CA ILE A 115 11.70 -23.05 -7.84
C ILE A 115 13.12 -22.89 -7.26
N ILE A 116 13.76 -21.74 -7.52
CA ILE A 116 15.12 -21.47 -7.06
C ILE A 116 15.15 -21.17 -5.56
N LEU A 117 14.25 -20.27 -5.09
CA LEU A 117 14.31 -19.74 -3.73
C LEU A 117 13.67 -20.67 -2.69
N VAL A 118 12.66 -21.46 -3.07
CA VAL A 118 12.01 -22.41 -2.14
C VAL A 118 13.01 -23.46 -1.63
N LYS A 119 13.91 -23.92 -2.50
CA LYS A 119 14.94 -24.93 -2.10
C LYS A 119 15.94 -24.37 -1.08
N LYS A 120 16.18 -23.05 -1.07
CA LYS A 120 17.15 -22.39 -0.18
C LYS A 120 16.52 -21.79 1.06
N MET A 121 15.30 -21.26 0.95
CA MET A 121 14.68 -20.41 1.96
C MET A 121 13.31 -20.93 2.42
N GLY A 122 12.82 -22.05 1.88
CA GLY A 122 11.50 -22.58 2.24
C GLY A 122 10.37 -21.57 1.95
N THR A 123 9.43 -21.42 2.89
CA THR A 123 8.25 -20.55 2.76
C THR A 123 8.60 -19.09 2.47
N ILE A 124 9.69 -18.57 3.03
CA ILE A 124 10.14 -17.19 2.75
C ILE A 124 10.48 -17.04 1.26
N GLY A 125 11.08 -18.06 0.65
CA GLY A 125 11.43 -18.08 -0.77
C GLY A 125 10.20 -17.89 -1.68
N VAL A 126 9.06 -18.48 -1.32
CA VAL A 126 7.79 -18.30 -2.06
C VAL A 126 7.32 -16.84 -2.01
N VAL A 127 7.38 -16.23 -0.83
CA VAL A 127 6.96 -14.82 -0.65
C VAL A 127 7.90 -13.87 -1.40
N ILE A 128 9.20 -14.12 -1.32
CA ILE A 128 10.21 -13.29 -2.02
C ILE A 128 10.06 -13.41 -3.53
N SER A 129 9.80 -14.61 -4.09
CA SER A 129 9.58 -14.76 -5.53
C SER A 129 8.37 -13.95 -6.03
N THR A 130 7.29 -13.91 -5.25
CA THR A 130 6.13 -13.08 -5.54
C THR A 130 6.48 -11.58 -5.48
N LEU A 131 7.23 -11.17 -4.46
CA LEU A 131 7.69 -9.80 -4.31
C LEU A 131 8.58 -9.34 -5.48
N ILE A 132 9.49 -10.20 -5.93
CA ILE A 132 10.34 -9.97 -7.11
C ILE A 132 9.48 -9.77 -8.36
N SER A 133 8.51 -10.65 -8.60
CA SER A 133 7.59 -10.52 -9.74
C SER A 133 6.83 -9.18 -9.71
N TYR A 134 6.32 -8.80 -8.54
CA TYR A 134 5.60 -7.52 -8.39
C TYR A 134 6.47 -6.30 -8.64
N LEU A 135 7.69 -6.28 -8.12
CA LEU A 135 8.59 -5.12 -8.21
C LEU A 135 9.29 -5.00 -9.58
N ILE A 136 9.66 -6.12 -10.19
CA ILE A 136 10.48 -6.10 -11.42
C ILE A 136 9.60 -6.15 -12.68
N ILE A 137 8.48 -6.85 -12.63
CA ILE A 137 7.63 -7.03 -13.81
C ILE A 137 6.35 -6.22 -13.70
N GLU A 138 5.52 -6.53 -12.72
CA GLU A 138 4.14 -6.07 -12.76
C GLU A 138 4.00 -4.58 -12.50
N PHE A 139 4.65 -4.04 -11.47
CA PHE A 139 4.56 -2.61 -11.16
C PHE A 139 5.21 -1.71 -12.23
N PRO A 140 6.42 -2.00 -12.72
CA PRO A 140 6.99 -1.22 -13.82
C PRO A 140 6.17 -1.32 -15.11
N TRP A 141 5.70 -2.49 -15.47
CA TRP A 141 4.90 -2.71 -16.67
C TRP A 141 3.58 -1.91 -16.64
N GLU A 142 2.82 -2.01 -15.57
CA GLU A 142 1.56 -1.29 -15.36
C GLU A 142 1.76 0.23 -15.39
N THR A 143 2.78 0.70 -14.69
CA THR A 143 3.11 2.13 -14.62
C THR A 143 3.54 2.65 -15.98
N HIS A 144 4.46 1.94 -16.67
CA HIS A 144 4.94 2.34 -17.98
C HIS A 144 3.82 2.45 -19.02
N ILE A 145 2.96 1.43 -19.10
CA ILE A 145 1.83 1.44 -20.04
C ILE A 145 0.88 2.61 -19.75
N LEU A 146 0.54 2.84 -18.48
CA LEU A 146 -0.35 3.94 -18.10
C LEU A 146 0.23 5.30 -18.50
N PHE A 147 1.52 5.51 -18.24
CA PHE A 147 2.18 6.77 -18.56
C PHE A 147 2.43 6.94 -20.07
N ASP A 148 2.83 5.89 -20.78
CA ASP A 148 3.05 5.93 -22.24
C ASP A 148 1.74 6.07 -23.02
N LYS A 149 0.69 5.30 -22.68
CA LYS A 149 -0.54 5.27 -23.51
C LYS A 149 -1.51 6.39 -23.16
N TYR A 150 -1.65 6.74 -21.89
CA TYR A 150 -2.65 7.70 -21.46
C TYR A 150 -2.07 9.08 -21.13
N PHE A 151 -1.15 9.15 -20.16
CA PHE A 151 -0.63 10.45 -19.71
C PHE A 151 0.35 11.11 -20.68
N LYS A 152 1.05 10.34 -21.51
CA LYS A 152 2.06 10.82 -22.46
C LYS A 152 3.18 11.63 -21.79
N THR A 153 3.56 11.25 -20.59
CA THR A 153 4.58 11.88 -19.77
C THR A 153 5.52 10.84 -19.16
N SER A 154 6.67 11.27 -18.64
CA SER A 154 7.62 10.36 -17.98
C SER A 154 7.11 9.91 -16.61
N GLU A 155 7.17 8.62 -16.35
CA GLU A 155 6.84 7.99 -15.07
C GLU A 155 7.87 8.24 -13.96
N LYS A 156 9.03 8.84 -14.27
CA LYS A 156 10.14 9.04 -13.31
C LYS A 156 9.69 9.79 -12.04
N ASN A 157 8.94 10.86 -12.21
CA ASN A 157 8.45 11.66 -11.08
C ASN A 157 7.47 10.86 -10.21
N TYR A 158 6.69 9.96 -10.80
CA TYR A 158 5.80 9.06 -10.08
C TYR A 158 6.61 8.11 -9.18
N TYR A 159 7.62 7.44 -9.72
CA TYR A 159 8.49 6.56 -8.93
C TYR A 159 9.17 7.30 -7.78
N ILE A 160 9.68 8.51 -8.01
CA ILE A 160 10.31 9.32 -6.95
C ILE A 160 9.32 9.62 -5.82
N LYS A 161 8.07 10.00 -6.15
CA LYS A 161 7.04 10.29 -5.14
C LYS A 161 6.64 9.03 -4.37
N ILE A 162 6.47 7.89 -5.05
CA ILE A 162 6.16 6.59 -4.42
C ILE A 162 7.30 6.18 -3.48
N MET A 163 8.55 6.24 -3.92
CA MET A 163 9.72 5.89 -3.10
C MET A 163 9.82 6.78 -1.86
N LYS A 164 9.66 8.09 -2.03
CA LYS A 164 9.67 9.04 -0.91
C LYS A 164 8.59 8.72 0.13
N MET A 165 7.38 8.44 -0.34
CA MET A 165 6.25 8.10 0.54
C MET A 165 6.44 6.74 1.21
N SER A 166 6.99 5.75 0.51
CA SER A 166 7.34 4.45 1.07
C SER A 166 8.43 4.55 2.14
N LEU A 167 9.38 5.48 1.97
CA LEU A 167 10.39 5.78 3.01
C LEU A 167 9.73 6.39 4.26
N TYR A 168 8.78 7.32 4.09
CA TYR A 168 8.04 7.88 5.23
C TYR A 168 7.24 6.79 5.97
N ASN A 169 6.59 5.88 5.24
CA ASN A 169 5.91 4.73 5.81
C ASN A 169 6.88 3.83 6.59
N LEU A 170 8.04 3.51 6.02
CA LEU A 170 9.05 2.67 6.67
C LEU A 170 9.50 3.29 8.01
N VAL A 171 9.85 4.58 8.01
CA VAL A 171 10.25 5.30 9.23
C VAL A 171 9.14 5.26 10.28
N SER A 172 7.89 5.57 9.87
CA SER A 172 6.73 5.57 10.77
C SER A 172 6.45 4.19 11.36
N VAL A 173 6.58 3.12 10.54
CA VAL A 173 6.41 1.73 10.99
C VAL A 173 7.50 1.34 11.98
N VAL A 174 8.77 1.63 11.68
CA VAL A 174 9.90 1.29 12.56
C VAL A 174 9.76 1.97 13.92
N VAL A 175 9.46 3.26 13.95
CA VAL A 175 9.26 4.00 15.19
C VAL A 175 8.07 3.46 15.98
N THR A 176 6.94 3.22 15.34
CA THR A 176 5.75 2.67 15.99
C THR A 176 6.00 1.26 16.53
N TYR A 177 6.69 0.42 15.76
CA TYR A 177 7.07 -0.93 16.19
C TYR A 177 7.98 -0.93 17.43
N THR A 178 8.96 -0.04 17.46
CA THR A 178 9.84 0.10 18.65
C THR A 178 9.04 0.50 19.89
N VAL A 179 8.09 1.43 19.78
CA VAL A 179 7.20 1.80 20.89
C VAL A 179 6.30 0.62 21.30
N CYS A 180 5.75 -0.11 20.34
CA CYS A 180 4.88 -1.26 20.61
C CYS A 180 5.60 -2.41 21.35
N ASN A 181 6.91 -2.55 21.19
CA ASN A 181 7.69 -3.58 21.88
C ASN A 181 7.81 -3.35 23.41
N TYR A 182 7.58 -2.14 23.90
CA TYR A 182 7.54 -1.83 25.33
C TYR A 182 6.16 -2.06 25.97
N LEU A 183 5.13 -2.35 25.15
CA LEU A 183 3.77 -2.58 25.65
C LEU A 183 3.59 -4.03 26.13
N PRO A 184 2.72 -4.26 27.14
CA PRO A 184 2.50 -5.60 27.68
C PRO A 184 1.94 -6.57 26.64
N GLU A 185 2.08 -7.87 26.91
CA GLU A 185 1.44 -8.92 26.11
C GLU A 185 0.02 -9.24 26.63
N GLY A 186 -0.73 -10.03 25.85
CA GLY A 186 -2.11 -10.44 26.18
C GLY A 186 -3.18 -9.55 25.54
N TYR A 187 -4.44 -9.76 25.92
CA TYR A 187 -5.58 -9.05 25.31
C TYR A 187 -5.48 -7.52 25.46
N MET A 188 -5.16 -7.05 26.66
CA MET A 188 -4.95 -5.62 26.91
C MET A 188 -3.78 -5.07 26.09
N GLY A 189 -2.72 -5.86 25.95
CA GLY A 189 -1.56 -5.49 25.11
C GLY A 189 -1.92 -5.31 23.65
N ILE A 190 -2.79 -6.15 23.08
CA ILE A 190 -3.27 -5.99 21.69
C ILE A 190 -4.03 -4.67 21.53
N VAL A 191 -4.92 -4.33 22.47
CA VAL A 191 -5.69 -3.08 22.42
C VAL A 191 -4.75 -1.88 22.51
N LEU A 192 -3.78 -1.90 23.41
CA LEU A 192 -2.77 -0.83 23.54
C LEU A 192 -1.89 -0.70 22.31
N LYS A 193 -1.45 -1.80 21.71
CA LYS A 193 -0.70 -1.81 20.45
C LYS A 193 -1.52 -1.23 19.30
N LEU A 194 -2.82 -1.56 19.22
CA LEU A 194 -3.73 -1.00 18.21
C LEU A 194 -3.86 0.51 18.37
N LEU A 195 -4.08 1.00 19.59
CA LEU A 195 -4.14 2.44 19.87
C LEU A 195 -2.81 3.13 19.55
N CYS A 196 -1.69 2.51 19.89
CA CYS A 196 -0.37 3.00 19.53
C CYS A 196 -0.19 3.10 18.01
N CYS A 197 -0.60 2.09 17.24
CA CYS A 197 -0.56 2.13 15.77
C CYS A 197 -1.44 3.25 15.19
N VAL A 198 -2.62 3.49 15.80
CA VAL A 198 -3.49 4.59 15.37
C VAL A 198 -2.85 5.96 15.65
N VAL A 199 -2.27 6.16 16.81
CA VAL A 199 -1.76 7.47 17.25
C VAL A 199 -0.35 7.72 16.71
N CYS A 200 0.62 6.86 17.07
CA CYS A 200 2.03 7.08 16.73
C CYS A 200 2.26 7.09 15.23
N TYR A 201 1.80 6.05 14.52
CA TYR A 201 2.01 5.99 13.07
C TYR A 201 1.45 7.23 12.36
N ASN A 202 0.21 7.64 12.66
CA ASN A 202 -0.40 8.79 11.99
C ASN A 202 0.27 10.12 12.36
N ILE A 203 0.72 10.31 13.61
CA ILE A 203 1.49 11.49 13.99
C ILE A 203 2.77 11.59 13.16
N PHE A 204 3.56 10.51 13.06
CA PHE A 204 4.79 10.52 12.27
C PHE A 204 4.51 10.76 10.79
N MET A 205 3.50 10.11 10.22
CA MET A 205 3.10 10.34 8.83
C MET A 205 2.71 11.80 8.57
N ILE A 206 1.94 12.43 9.47
CA ILE A 206 1.57 13.85 9.37
C ILE A 206 2.83 14.72 9.44
N VAL A 207 3.71 14.50 10.40
CA VAL A 207 4.93 15.30 10.58
C VAL A 207 5.82 15.23 9.34
N LEU A 208 6.02 14.03 8.77
CA LEU A 208 6.88 13.81 7.61
C LEU A 208 6.27 14.35 6.30
N SER A 209 4.95 14.29 6.17
CA SER A 209 4.28 14.62 4.91
C SER A 209 3.58 15.99 4.87
N LYS A 210 3.49 16.72 6.00
CA LYS A 210 2.76 18.01 6.13
C LYS A 210 3.11 19.09 5.10
N LYS A 211 4.31 19.04 4.53
CA LYS A 211 4.78 20.01 3.50
C LYS A 211 4.42 19.59 2.08
N SER A 212 3.80 18.42 1.86
CA SER A 212 3.46 17.93 0.52
C SER A 212 2.10 18.47 0.07
N GLU A 213 1.97 18.78 -1.22
CA GLU A 213 0.69 19.17 -1.85
C GLU A 213 -0.38 18.10 -1.65
N SER A 214 0.01 16.83 -1.79
CA SER A 214 -0.90 15.71 -1.60
C SER A 214 -1.47 15.62 -0.18
N PHE A 215 -0.71 16.04 0.84
CA PHE A 215 -1.23 16.13 2.21
C PHE A 215 -2.29 17.21 2.34
N THR A 216 -2.04 18.40 1.78
CA THR A 216 -3.01 19.51 1.81
C THR A 216 -4.31 19.11 1.10
N TRP A 217 -4.19 18.48 -0.06
CA TRP A 217 -5.33 17.94 -0.79
C TRP A 217 -6.07 16.85 0.01
N ALA A 218 -5.35 15.88 0.59
CA ALA A 218 -5.94 14.81 1.40
C ALA A 218 -6.71 15.35 2.60
N LYS A 219 -6.16 16.37 3.28
CA LYS A 219 -6.84 17.07 4.38
C LYS A 219 -8.15 17.72 3.91
N ALA A 220 -8.12 18.44 2.79
CA ALA A 220 -9.31 19.07 2.22
C ALA A 220 -10.36 18.03 1.79
N PHE A 221 -9.92 16.93 1.17
CA PHE A 221 -10.79 15.81 0.78
C PHE A 221 -11.47 15.15 1.98
N MET A 222 -10.72 14.87 3.04
CA MET A 222 -11.28 14.30 4.29
C MET A 222 -12.27 15.26 4.96
N MET A 223 -11.96 16.56 5.03
CA MET A 223 -12.89 17.55 5.59
C MET A 223 -14.19 17.63 4.78
N LYS A 224 -14.12 17.59 3.45
CA LYS A 224 -15.30 17.55 2.58
C LYS A 224 -16.14 16.30 2.80
N ALA A 225 -15.49 15.13 2.93
CA ALA A 225 -16.16 13.86 3.21
C ALA A 225 -16.88 13.88 4.58
N LEU A 226 -16.24 14.38 5.63
CA LEU A 226 -16.82 14.52 6.96
C LEU A 226 -18.03 15.48 6.97
N LYS A 227 -17.93 16.59 6.26
CA LYS A 227 -19.04 17.55 6.12
C LYS A 227 -20.27 16.92 5.44
N ASN A 228 -20.04 16.07 4.44
CA ASN A 228 -21.14 15.36 3.76
C ASN A 228 -21.83 14.30 4.65
N ILE A 229 -21.12 13.77 5.67
CA ILE A 229 -21.66 12.82 6.65
C ILE A 229 -22.36 13.55 7.84
N GLY A 230 -22.40 14.89 7.81
CA GLY A 230 -23.07 15.69 8.85
C GLY A 230 -22.23 15.95 10.11
N ILE A 231 -20.93 15.63 10.08
CA ILE A 231 -20.00 15.93 11.17
C ILE A 231 -19.38 17.31 10.89
N THR A 232 -20.01 18.37 11.39
CA THR A 232 -19.40 19.72 11.43
C THR A 232 -18.43 19.78 12.60
N MET A 233 -17.13 19.80 12.31
CA MET A 233 -16.15 20.23 13.30
C MET A 233 -16.16 21.76 13.36
N HIS A 234 -16.61 22.28 14.50
CA HIS A 234 -16.41 23.69 14.89
C HIS A 234 -14.98 23.96 15.24
#